data_754fe73c37551382f629a644b4e174f0
#
_entry.id   754fe73c37551382f629a644b4e174f0
#
_cell.length_a   1.000
_cell.length_b   1.000
_cell.length_c   1.000
_cell.angle_alpha   90.00
_cell.angle_beta   90.00
_cell.angle_gamma   90.00
#
_symmetry.space_group_name_H-M   'P 1'
#
loop_
_entity.id
_entity.type
_entity.pdbx_description
1 polymer ?
#
loop_
_entity_poly.entity_id
_entity_poly.type
_entity_poly.pdbx_seq_one_letter_code
_entity_poly.pdbx_strand_id
1 'polypeptide(L)'
;MANANIKRVKSSEIEFKDRLVHIQRVTKVTKGGRTFSFSAIVVVGNENGVVGYGLGKAKEVTAAIAKGVDDAKKNLVKVPVLKGTIPHEQIGKYGGAVVLLKPATNGTGVIAGGAMRAVLESVGIRNVLAKSKGSSNPHSVVKATIDALVNLRDAYTVAQIRGVDLNKVFNG
;
A
#
# COMPACT_ATOMS: atom_id res chain seq x y z
N MET A 1 0.67 18.94 2.29
CA MET A 1 -0.78 19.08 2.04
C MET A 1 -1.42 17.75 2.35
N ALA A 2 -2.37 17.68 3.28
CA ALA A 2 -3.09 16.45 3.62
C ALA A 2 -4.03 16.12 2.45
N ASN A 3 -3.87 14.93 1.85
CA ASN A 3 -4.73 14.48 0.77
C ASN A 3 -6.16 14.27 1.31
N ALA A 4 -7.10 15.10 0.87
CA ALA A 4 -8.51 15.08 1.26
C ALA A 4 -9.27 13.79 0.86
N ASN A 5 -8.63 12.87 0.13
CA ASN A 5 -9.24 11.65 -0.41
C ASN A 5 -8.97 10.36 0.41
N ILE A 6 -8.36 10.46 1.59
CA ILE A 6 -8.05 9.27 2.39
C ILE A 6 -9.33 8.79 3.08
N LYS A 7 -10.04 7.83 2.49
CA LYS A 7 -11.14 7.10 3.13
C LYS A 7 -10.56 6.08 4.11
N ARG A 8 -10.39 6.48 5.39
CA ARG A 8 -9.98 5.55 6.46
C ARG A 8 -11.13 4.62 6.83
N VAL A 9 -10.83 3.34 7.01
CA VAL A 9 -11.79 2.29 7.36
C VAL A 9 -11.53 1.82 8.78
N LYS A 10 -12.59 1.58 9.58
CA LYS A 10 -12.48 0.98 10.90
C LYS A 10 -12.31 -0.54 10.77
N SER A 11 -11.45 -1.13 11.59
CA SER A 11 -11.05 -2.54 11.52
C SER A 11 -12.03 -3.54 12.15
N SER A 12 -13.16 -3.12 12.67
CA SER A 12 -13.98 -3.91 13.62
C SER A 12 -14.73 -5.13 13.05
N GLU A 13 -14.80 -5.32 11.72
CA GLU A 13 -15.63 -6.38 11.11
C GLU A 13 -15.00 -7.09 9.91
N ILE A 14 -13.72 -6.87 9.65
CA ILE A 14 -13.07 -7.33 8.43
C ILE A 14 -11.95 -8.30 8.78
N GLU A 15 -11.96 -9.48 8.18
CA GLU A 15 -10.82 -10.39 8.22
C GLU A 15 -9.69 -9.84 7.36
N PHE A 16 -8.50 -9.75 7.93
CA PHE A 16 -7.31 -9.25 7.27
C PHE A 16 -6.26 -10.34 7.17
N LYS A 17 -5.61 -10.40 6.02
CA LYS A 17 -4.39 -11.17 5.82
C LYS A 17 -3.19 -10.24 6.01
N ASP A 18 -2.23 -10.66 6.79
CA ASP A 18 -0.97 -9.95 6.99
C ASP A 18 0.14 -10.52 6.11
N ARG A 19 0.97 -9.63 5.58
CA ARG A 19 2.15 -9.96 4.76
C ARG A 19 3.36 -9.21 5.28
N LEU A 20 4.38 -9.96 5.70
CA LEU A 20 5.67 -9.41 6.04
C LEU A 20 6.40 -9.01 4.75
N VAL A 21 6.70 -7.71 4.61
CA VAL A 21 7.43 -7.19 3.43
C VAL A 21 8.94 -7.27 3.65
N HIS A 22 9.41 -6.82 4.80
CA HIS A 22 10.83 -6.80 5.13
C HIS A 22 11.04 -6.78 6.64
N ILE A 23 12.09 -7.47 7.08
CA ILE A 23 12.58 -7.42 8.44
C ILE A 23 14.08 -7.15 8.44
N GLN A 24 14.52 -6.29 9.36
CA GLN A 24 15.92 -5.93 9.49
C GLN A 24 16.31 -5.85 10.96
N ARG A 25 17.48 -6.42 11.30
CA ARG A 25 18.10 -6.22 12.59
C ARG A 25 18.73 -4.82 12.65
N VAL A 26 18.35 -4.04 13.63
CA VAL A 26 18.85 -2.69 13.86
C VAL A 26 19.57 -2.62 15.21
N THR A 27 20.52 -1.72 15.34
CA THR A 27 21.36 -1.59 16.53
C THR A 27 21.29 -0.16 17.06
N LYS A 28 21.11 -0.03 18.38
CA LYS A 28 21.31 1.23 19.10
C LYS A 28 22.59 1.11 19.92
N VAL A 29 23.52 2.03 19.72
CA VAL A 29 24.76 2.11 20.51
C VAL A 29 24.49 2.97 21.75
N THR A 30 24.85 2.45 22.91
CA THR A 30 24.78 3.11 24.23
C THR A 30 26.14 3.06 24.91
N LYS A 31 26.33 3.77 26.02
CA LYS A 31 27.58 3.75 26.81
C LYS A 31 27.98 2.34 27.30
N GLY A 32 27.01 1.42 27.43
CA GLY A 32 27.23 0.03 27.85
C GLY A 32 27.40 -0.96 26.70
N GLY A 33 27.39 -0.50 25.41
CA GLY A 33 27.57 -1.36 24.24
C GLY A 33 26.45 -1.24 23.21
N ARG A 34 26.27 -2.30 22.39
CA ARG A 34 25.30 -2.37 21.29
C ARG A 34 24.06 -3.14 21.73
N THR A 35 22.90 -2.48 21.67
CA THR A 35 21.60 -3.12 21.91
C THR A 35 20.92 -3.42 20.57
N PHE A 36 20.65 -4.69 20.29
CA PHE A 36 20.01 -5.15 19.07
C PHE A 36 18.48 -5.14 19.21
N SER A 37 17.82 -4.85 18.09
CA SER A 37 16.35 -4.92 17.94
C SER A 37 16.03 -5.30 16.50
N PHE A 38 14.80 -5.73 16.26
CA PHE A 38 14.29 -6.00 14.91
C PHE A 38 13.27 -4.93 14.52
N SER A 39 13.35 -4.49 13.27
CA SER A 39 12.36 -3.61 12.64
C SER A 39 11.67 -4.38 11.53
N ALA A 40 10.35 -4.47 11.58
CA ALA A 40 9.54 -5.12 10.58
C ALA A 40 8.63 -4.11 9.90
N ILE A 41 8.46 -4.21 8.58
CA ILE A 41 7.38 -3.56 7.84
C ILE A 41 6.39 -4.62 7.38
N VAL A 42 5.13 -4.41 7.75
CA VAL A 42 4.03 -5.33 7.48
C VAL A 42 2.95 -4.60 6.70
N VAL A 43 2.33 -5.30 5.77
CA VAL A 43 1.15 -4.86 5.04
C VAL A 43 -0.01 -5.75 5.42
N VAL A 44 -1.16 -5.15 5.67
CA VAL A 44 -2.40 -5.84 6.03
C VAL A 44 -3.47 -5.47 5.02
N GLY A 45 -4.22 -6.44 4.52
CA GLY A 45 -5.30 -6.19 3.56
C GLY A 45 -6.35 -7.27 3.55
N ASN A 46 -7.51 -6.96 2.98
CA ASN A 46 -8.66 -7.87 2.89
C ASN A 46 -8.87 -8.45 1.48
N GLU A 47 -7.95 -8.20 0.56
CA GLU A 47 -8.05 -8.57 -0.87
C GLU A 47 -9.32 -8.01 -1.59
N ASN A 48 -10.02 -7.06 -0.95
CA ASN A 48 -11.26 -6.42 -1.45
C ASN A 48 -11.15 -4.88 -1.44
N GLY A 49 -9.97 -4.35 -1.75
CA GLY A 49 -9.74 -2.91 -1.86
C GLY A 49 -9.43 -2.19 -0.56
N VAL A 50 -9.17 -2.90 0.55
CA VAL A 50 -8.70 -2.28 1.79
C VAL A 50 -7.29 -2.75 2.10
N VAL A 51 -6.41 -1.81 2.37
CA VAL A 51 -5.00 -2.07 2.68
C VAL A 51 -4.48 -1.09 3.72
N GLY A 52 -3.57 -1.55 4.56
CA GLY A 52 -2.81 -0.72 5.49
C GLY A 52 -1.37 -1.18 5.58
N TYR A 53 -0.51 -0.31 6.02
CA TYR A 53 0.86 -0.66 6.36
C TYR A 53 1.20 -0.23 7.77
N GLY A 54 2.07 -0.98 8.42
CA GLY A 54 2.54 -0.67 9.76
C GLY A 54 3.99 -1.01 9.96
N LEU A 55 4.59 -0.31 10.92
CA LEU A 55 5.97 -0.49 11.32
C LEU A 55 6.01 -1.01 12.76
N GLY A 56 6.68 -2.14 12.95
CA GLY A 56 6.90 -2.71 14.27
C GLY A 56 8.38 -2.77 14.62
N LYS A 57 8.70 -2.48 15.88
CA LYS A 57 10.06 -2.61 16.42
C LYS A 57 10.03 -3.29 17.78
N ALA A 58 10.83 -4.36 17.94
CA ALA A 58 10.93 -5.09 19.19
C ALA A 58 12.30 -5.80 19.30
N LYS A 59 12.58 -6.38 20.47
CA LYS A 59 13.79 -7.21 20.68
C LYS A 59 13.67 -8.57 19.99
N GLU A 60 12.44 -9.08 19.82
CA GLU A 60 12.11 -10.33 19.16
C GLU A 60 11.39 -10.09 17.82
N VAL A 61 11.60 -11.00 16.87
CA VAL A 61 11.02 -10.92 15.51
C VAL A 61 9.51 -10.98 15.55
N THR A 62 8.95 -11.96 16.27
CA THR A 62 7.50 -12.19 16.40
C THR A 62 6.79 -10.98 17.02
N ALA A 63 7.36 -10.40 18.08
CA ALA A 63 6.85 -9.20 18.72
C ALA A 63 6.95 -7.95 17.81
N ALA A 64 7.97 -7.87 16.95
CA ALA A 64 8.08 -6.79 15.98
C ALA A 64 7.00 -6.90 14.88
N ILE A 65 6.72 -8.12 14.40
CA ILE A 65 5.66 -8.37 13.43
C ILE A 65 4.28 -8.03 14.02
N ALA A 66 3.96 -8.54 15.20
CA ALA A 66 2.68 -8.28 15.87
C ALA A 66 2.42 -6.78 16.04
N LYS A 67 3.42 -6.00 16.51
CA LYS A 67 3.33 -4.54 16.58
C LYS A 67 3.13 -3.88 15.21
N GLY A 68 3.76 -4.42 14.16
CA GLY A 68 3.57 -3.95 12.80
C GLY A 68 2.14 -4.18 12.30
N VAL A 69 1.54 -5.32 12.59
CA VAL A 69 0.14 -5.64 12.27
C VAL A 69 -0.81 -4.69 12.99
N ASP A 70 -0.60 -4.45 14.27
CA ASP A 70 -1.44 -3.53 15.06
C ASP A 70 -1.36 -2.09 14.56
N ASP A 71 -0.17 -1.66 14.14
CA ASP A 71 0.01 -0.34 13.53
C ASP A 71 -0.65 -0.25 12.15
N ALA A 72 -0.53 -1.31 11.33
CA ALA A 72 -1.17 -1.38 10.01
C ALA A 72 -2.71 -1.31 10.10
N LYS A 73 -3.32 -1.97 11.08
CA LYS A 73 -4.78 -1.93 11.33
C LYS A 73 -5.30 -0.53 11.68
N LYS A 74 -4.46 0.35 12.21
CA LYS A 74 -4.83 1.75 12.50
C LYS A 74 -4.81 2.64 11.26
N ASN A 75 -4.05 2.24 10.22
CA ASN A 75 -3.80 3.02 9.02
C ASN A 75 -4.43 2.40 7.77
N LEU A 76 -5.63 1.85 7.89
CA LEU A 76 -6.36 1.23 6.78
C LEU A 76 -6.91 2.28 5.81
N VAL A 77 -6.73 2.05 4.53
CA VAL A 77 -7.16 2.92 3.43
C VAL A 77 -7.97 2.10 2.43
N LYS A 78 -9.07 2.66 1.92
CA LYS A 78 -9.86 2.08 0.84
C LYS A 78 -9.35 2.55 -0.52
N VAL A 79 -9.14 1.60 -1.43
CA VAL A 79 -8.60 1.78 -2.78
C VAL A 79 -9.63 1.32 -3.80
N PRO A 80 -9.87 2.07 -4.88
CA PRO A 80 -10.76 1.62 -5.96
C PRO A 80 -10.07 0.52 -6.79
N VAL A 81 -10.70 -0.66 -6.83
CA VAL A 81 -10.29 -1.79 -7.67
C VAL A 81 -11.37 -2.04 -8.69
N LEU A 82 -11.03 -2.10 -9.99
CA LEU A 82 -11.95 -2.31 -11.08
C LEU A 82 -11.62 -3.62 -11.81
N LYS A 83 -12.51 -4.62 -11.73
CA LYS A 83 -12.34 -5.93 -12.41
C LYS A 83 -10.97 -6.58 -12.18
N GLY A 84 -10.41 -6.44 -10.97
CA GLY A 84 -9.10 -7.00 -10.59
C GLY A 84 -7.88 -6.20 -11.06
N THR A 85 -8.07 -4.98 -11.58
CA THR A 85 -7.01 -4.04 -11.96
C THR A 85 -7.28 -2.64 -11.39
N ILE A 86 -6.40 -1.69 -11.67
CA ILE A 86 -6.56 -0.28 -11.30
C ILE A 86 -7.28 0.51 -12.40
N PRO A 87 -8.04 1.56 -12.07
CA PRO A 87 -8.83 2.31 -13.05
C PRO A 87 -8.00 3.10 -14.07
N HIS A 88 -6.85 3.62 -13.68
CA HIS A 88 -5.96 4.40 -14.55
C HIS A 88 -4.50 4.33 -14.09
N GLU A 89 -3.59 4.81 -14.93
CA GLU A 89 -2.19 4.98 -14.59
C GLU A 89 -2.02 6.01 -13.46
N GLN A 90 -1.16 5.69 -12.49
CA GLN A 90 -0.88 6.58 -11.36
C GLN A 90 0.58 6.50 -10.94
N ILE A 91 1.12 7.65 -10.56
CA ILE A 91 2.44 7.76 -9.96
C ILE A 91 2.29 8.15 -8.49
N GLY A 92 2.94 7.39 -7.61
CA GLY A 92 3.07 7.72 -6.19
C GLY A 92 4.51 8.05 -5.83
N LYS A 93 4.71 8.96 -4.89
CA LYS A 93 6.02 9.40 -4.45
C LYS A 93 6.11 9.43 -2.94
N TYR A 94 7.20 8.90 -2.40
CA TYR A 94 7.50 9.03 -0.97
C TYR A 94 9.01 9.06 -0.75
N GLY A 95 9.51 10.17 -0.18
CA GLY A 95 10.96 10.40 -0.07
C GLY A 95 11.62 10.32 -1.45
N GLY A 96 12.67 9.50 -1.57
CA GLY A 96 13.36 9.27 -2.84
C GLY A 96 12.77 8.14 -3.70
N ALA A 97 11.69 7.48 -3.26
CA ALA A 97 11.04 6.42 -4.03
C ALA A 97 9.91 6.98 -4.90
N VAL A 98 9.87 6.55 -6.15
CA VAL A 98 8.81 6.85 -7.12
C VAL A 98 8.27 5.52 -7.63
N VAL A 99 6.97 5.32 -7.55
CA VAL A 99 6.27 4.11 -8.00
C VAL A 99 5.33 4.48 -9.14
N LEU A 100 5.45 3.79 -10.25
CA LEU A 100 4.54 3.87 -11.37
C LEU A 100 3.65 2.64 -11.37
N LEU A 101 2.35 2.84 -11.43
CA LEU A 101 1.32 1.80 -11.57
C LEU A 101 0.59 2.00 -12.90
N LYS A 102 0.45 0.94 -13.70
CA LYS A 102 -0.33 0.93 -14.94
C LYS A 102 -1.36 -0.19 -14.91
N PRO A 103 -2.60 0.05 -15.36
CA PRO A 103 -3.59 -1.01 -15.51
C PRO A 103 -3.10 -2.05 -16.53
N ALA A 104 -3.52 -3.30 -16.33
CA ALA A 104 -3.20 -4.39 -17.22
C ALA A 104 -4.43 -5.24 -17.53
N THR A 105 -4.40 -5.91 -18.69
CA THR A 105 -5.46 -6.82 -19.13
C THR A 105 -5.53 -8.06 -18.25
N ASN A 106 -6.68 -8.70 -18.24
CA ASN A 106 -6.87 -9.93 -17.49
C ASN A 106 -5.92 -11.04 -17.99
N GLY A 107 -5.29 -11.75 -17.06
CA GLY A 107 -4.29 -12.77 -17.36
C GLY A 107 -2.82 -12.29 -17.30
N THR A 108 -2.57 -10.97 -17.19
CA THR A 108 -1.20 -10.44 -17.08
C THR A 108 -0.55 -10.79 -15.74
N GLY A 109 -1.34 -10.86 -14.66
CA GLY A 109 -0.83 -11.04 -13.31
C GLY A 109 -0.24 -9.78 -12.70
N VAL A 110 0.35 -9.91 -11.52
CA VAL A 110 1.01 -8.80 -10.80
C VAL A 110 2.48 -8.75 -11.18
N ILE A 111 2.84 -7.82 -12.06
CA ILE A 111 4.24 -7.58 -12.46
C ILE A 111 4.76 -6.39 -11.65
N ALA A 112 5.40 -6.71 -10.52
CA ALA A 112 5.87 -5.72 -9.54
C ALA A 112 7.09 -6.24 -8.76
N GLY A 113 7.89 -5.32 -8.23
CA GLY A 113 8.94 -5.65 -7.26
C GLY A 113 8.34 -6.15 -5.93
N GLY A 114 9.09 -6.94 -5.16
CA GLY A 114 8.57 -7.65 -3.97
C GLY A 114 7.80 -6.78 -2.98
N ALA A 115 8.32 -5.60 -2.63
CA ALA A 115 7.65 -4.68 -1.71
C ALA A 115 6.33 -4.13 -2.26
N MET A 116 6.28 -3.81 -3.57
CA MET A 116 5.05 -3.37 -4.24
C MET A 116 4.06 -4.51 -4.39
N ARG A 117 4.54 -5.71 -4.77
CA ARG A 117 3.72 -6.91 -4.94
C ARG A 117 2.96 -7.24 -3.67
N ALA A 118 3.61 -7.21 -2.51
CA ALA A 118 2.97 -7.46 -1.23
C ALA A 118 1.78 -6.50 -0.98
N VAL A 119 1.92 -5.21 -1.32
CA VAL A 119 0.84 -4.23 -1.20
C VAL A 119 -0.29 -4.51 -2.19
N LEU A 120 0.03 -4.70 -3.48
CA LEU A 120 -0.95 -4.87 -4.55
C LEU A 120 -1.79 -6.15 -4.39
N GLU A 121 -1.17 -7.25 -3.98
CA GLU A 121 -1.86 -8.51 -3.68
C GLU A 121 -2.73 -8.39 -2.42
N SER A 122 -2.27 -7.67 -1.38
CA SER A 122 -3.08 -7.43 -0.16
C SER A 122 -4.31 -6.55 -0.43
N VAL A 123 -4.26 -5.69 -1.46
CA VAL A 123 -5.43 -4.93 -1.95
C VAL A 123 -6.41 -5.81 -2.72
N GLY A 124 -5.95 -6.91 -3.31
CA GLY A 124 -6.73 -7.80 -4.19
C GLY A 124 -6.61 -7.45 -5.68
N ILE A 125 -5.59 -6.70 -6.07
CA ILE A 125 -5.28 -6.43 -7.47
C ILE A 125 -4.62 -7.68 -8.06
N ARG A 126 -5.17 -8.17 -9.16
CA ARG A 126 -4.71 -9.39 -9.85
C ARG A 126 -3.90 -9.10 -11.11
N ASN A 127 -4.14 -7.96 -11.76
CA ASN A 127 -3.52 -7.60 -13.03
C ASN A 127 -3.02 -6.16 -12.97
N VAL A 128 -1.70 -5.98 -12.98
CA VAL A 128 -1.09 -4.64 -12.90
C VAL A 128 0.37 -4.69 -13.35
N LEU A 129 0.80 -3.64 -14.02
CA LEU A 129 2.21 -3.40 -14.32
C LEU A 129 2.72 -2.31 -13.37
N ALA A 130 3.78 -2.62 -12.64
CA ALA A 130 4.34 -1.69 -11.67
C ALA A 130 5.86 -1.63 -11.75
N LYS A 131 6.40 -0.42 -11.63
CA LYS A 131 7.85 -0.17 -11.60
C LYS A 131 8.22 0.81 -10.51
N SER A 132 9.17 0.43 -9.66
CA SER A 132 9.80 1.37 -8.73
C SER A 132 11.03 2.01 -9.37
N LYS A 133 11.18 3.31 -9.16
CA LYS A 133 12.32 4.13 -9.57
C LYS A 133 12.88 4.87 -8.33
N GLY A 134 14.13 5.27 -8.40
CA GLY A 134 14.80 5.97 -7.31
C GLY A 134 15.17 5.02 -6.16
N SER A 135 14.72 5.31 -4.95
CA SER A 135 15.10 4.54 -3.76
C SER A 135 14.54 3.11 -3.79
N SER A 136 15.39 2.14 -3.50
CA SER A 136 15.03 0.73 -3.33
C SER A 136 14.66 0.36 -1.89
N ASN A 137 14.65 1.31 -0.95
CA ASN A 137 14.30 1.05 0.44
C ASN A 137 12.86 0.55 0.55
N PRO A 138 12.61 -0.67 1.09
CA PRO A 138 11.27 -1.25 1.19
C PRO A 138 10.26 -0.35 1.90
N HIS A 139 10.67 0.38 2.92
CA HIS A 139 9.82 1.32 3.65
C HIS A 139 9.31 2.46 2.75
N SER A 140 10.19 3.03 1.93
CA SER A 140 9.84 4.11 1.02
C SER A 140 8.99 3.61 -0.13
N VAL A 141 9.31 2.43 -0.67
CA VAL A 141 8.57 1.82 -1.78
C VAL A 141 7.14 1.46 -1.38
N VAL A 142 6.92 0.83 -0.20
CA VAL A 142 5.57 0.53 0.32
C VAL A 142 4.75 1.80 0.48
N LYS A 143 5.32 2.84 1.10
CA LYS A 143 4.63 4.13 1.29
C LYS A 143 4.29 4.81 -0.03
N ALA A 144 5.22 4.83 -1.00
CA ALA A 144 4.99 5.37 -2.34
C ALA A 144 3.91 4.57 -3.09
N THR A 145 3.86 3.24 -2.92
CA THR A 145 2.81 2.41 -3.53
C THR A 145 1.43 2.75 -2.96
N ILE A 146 1.33 2.91 -1.64
CA ILE A 146 0.07 3.29 -1.00
C ILE A 146 -0.32 4.72 -1.38
N ASP A 147 0.62 5.66 -1.49
CA ASP A 147 0.36 6.99 -2.00
C ASP A 147 -0.21 6.96 -3.43
N ALA A 148 0.37 6.13 -4.33
CA ALA A 148 -0.19 5.93 -5.67
C ALA A 148 -1.63 5.40 -5.63
N LEU A 149 -1.91 4.40 -4.79
CA LEU A 149 -3.22 3.77 -4.67
C LEU A 149 -4.30 4.72 -4.10
N VAL A 150 -3.94 5.55 -3.14
CA VAL A 150 -4.83 6.57 -2.53
C VAL A 150 -5.23 7.66 -3.53
N ASN A 151 -4.31 8.00 -4.44
CA ASN A 151 -4.54 9.02 -5.46
C ASN A 151 -5.33 8.50 -6.68
N LEU A 152 -5.67 7.20 -6.73
CA LEU A 152 -6.55 6.65 -7.75
C LEU A 152 -7.96 7.22 -7.64
N ARG A 153 -8.56 7.52 -8.79
CA ARG A 153 -9.93 8.02 -8.90
C ARG A 153 -10.77 7.03 -9.71
N ASP A 154 -11.88 6.63 -9.15
CA ASP A 154 -12.87 5.86 -9.90
C ASP A 154 -13.77 6.78 -10.76
N ALA A 155 -14.41 6.24 -11.76
CA ALA A 155 -15.27 7.01 -12.68
C ALA A 155 -16.41 7.71 -11.94
N TYR A 156 -16.93 7.09 -10.86
CA TYR A 156 -17.98 7.68 -10.04
C TYR A 156 -17.50 8.95 -9.32
N THR A 157 -16.33 8.89 -8.71
CA THR A 157 -15.72 10.07 -8.06
C THR A 157 -15.45 11.18 -9.09
N VAL A 158 -15.01 10.84 -10.30
CA VAL A 158 -14.79 11.82 -11.36
C VAL A 158 -16.11 12.45 -11.81
N ALA A 159 -17.17 11.65 -11.99
CA ALA A 159 -18.52 12.14 -12.32
C ALA A 159 -19.03 13.13 -11.27
N GLN A 160 -18.92 12.80 -9.99
CA GLN A 160 -19.32 13.68 -8.89
C GLN A 160 -18.53 15.01 -8.87
N ILE A 161 -17.22 14.95 -9.06
CA ILE A 161 -16.37 16.16 -9.04
C ILE A 161 -16.70 17.07 -10.22
N ARG A 162 -17.00 16.49 -11.41
CA ARG A 162 -17.33 17.24 -12.61
C ARG A 162 -18.81 17.64 -12.73
N GLY A 163 -19.68 17.08 -11.88
CA GLY A 163 -21.13 17.32 -11.94
C GLY A 163 -21.78 16.78 -13.22
N VAL A 164 -21.25 15.67 -13.80
CA VAL A 164 -21.73 15.06 -15.04
C VAL A 164 -22.16 13.62 -14.80
N ASP A 165 -23.01 13.11 -15.71
CA ASP A 165 -23.43 11.70 -15.65
C ASP A 165 -22.27 10.75 -15.95
N LEU A 166 -22.36 9.53 -15.41
CA LEU A 166 -21.36 8.46 -15.56
C LEU A 166 -21.10 8.12 -17.04
N ASN A 167 -22.16 8.08 -17.85
CA ASN A 167 -22.07 7.82 -19.29
C ASN A 167 -21.17 8.86 -20.00
N LYS A 168 -21.26 10.12 -19.57
CA LYS A 168 -20.45 11.22 -20.11
C LYS A 168 -18.98 11.14 -19.70
N VAL A 169 -18.65 10.44 -18.61
CA VAL A 169 -17.25 10.21 -18.20
C VAL A 169 -16.58 9.16 -19.08
N PHE A 170 -17.34 8.17 -19.60
CA PHE A 170 -16.81 7.09 -20.43
C PHE A 170 -16.81 7.40 -21.93
N ASN A 171 -17.81 8.16 -22.40
CA ASN A 171 -18.04 8.37 -23.84
C ASN A 171 -17.72 9.80 -24.31
N GLY A 172 -17.36 10.70 -23.41
CA GLY A 172 -17.04 12.11 -23.73
C GLY A 172 -18.24 13.02 -23.71
#